data_38c6e0e6edf8079785af892dc17527cc
#
_entry.id   38c6e0e6edf8079785af892dc17527cc
#
_cell.length_a   1.000
_cell.length_b   1.000
_cell.length_c   1.000
_cell.angle_alpha   90.00
_cell.angle_beta   90.00
_cell.angle_gamma   90.00
#
_symmetry.space_group_name_H-M   'P 1'
#
loop_
_entity.id
_entity.type
_entity.pdbx_description
1 polymer ?
#
loop_
_entity_poly.entity_id
_entity_poly.type
_entity_poly.pdbx_seq_one_letter_code
_entity_poly.pdbx_strand_id
1 'polypeptide(L)'
;MRTFRRVAAQAGAGLAVVGLLAGCSVPAGTTAALTTATTAGRGSTGVVTVPAATTSLAKAALPKPSADDAVNRVVAISVDGLNPAAITKLGRSGAPNFHRLMREGATTLNARTAQEQTRTLPNHTGMLTGRRIDDRRGGHGVTFNSDTGTTVHRAAGAYVSSVFDVVHDQGGSTALFTAKQKFALYQRTWNTKGAADKVGRDNGRAKIDRFTVDTDNARLVGTVTAELRTSPRTFTFVHLSLPDQVGHDKGFMSSSYLQAVRRTDQLLGQILATISSRPALRSQTLVVLTADHGGDGASHSEASKRANYTVPFMVWGPNVAAGRNLYSLNSSYASPGSKRTGYTGKQPIRNGDLANFATDVLDLPRVPGAQFDKSRKLTAFR
;
A
#
# COMPACT_ATOMS: atom_id res chain seq x y z
N MET A 1 47.35 -37.21 9.74
CA MET A 1 48.16 -36.79 10.90
C MET A 1 48.19 -35.27 10.98
N ARG A 2 47.98 -34.73 12.17
CA ARG A 2 47.99 -33.32 12.68
C ARG A 2 46.58 -32.69 12.65
N THR A 3 46.00 -32.51 13.70
CA THR A 3 45.99 -32.23 15.14
C THR A 3 44.95 -31.13 15.41
N PHE A 4 43.93 -31.48 16.16
CA PHE A 4 42.92 -30.59 16.74
C PHE A 4 43.56 -29.57 17.71
N ARG A 5 43.06 -28.33 17.73
CA ARG A 5 43.09 -27.46 18.89
C ARG A 5 41.71 -26.91 19.23
N ARG A 6 41.21 -27.34 20.34
CA ARG A 6 40.10 -26.73 21.08
C ARG A 6 40.64 -25.51 21.84
N VAL A 7 39.87 -24.44 21.87
CA VAL A 7 40.05 -23.37 22.87
C VAL A 7 38.71 -23.17 23.59
N ALA A 8 38.86 -23.07 24.91
CA ALA A 8 37.81 -23.16 25.91
C ALA A 8 37.03 -21.85 26.11
N ALA A 9 35.85 -22.03 26.71
CA ALA A 9 34.97 -21.00 27.24
C ALA A 9 35.54 -20.28 28.45
N GLN A 10 35.26 -18.98 28.58
CA GLN A 10 35.30 -18.28 29.87
C GLN A 10 33.93 -17.63 30.12
N ALA A 11 33.38 -17.98 31.28
CA ALA A 11 32.23 -17.39 31.91
C ALA A 11 32.65 -16.12 32.67
N GLY A 12 31.89 -15.06 32.56
CA GLY A 12 32.05 -13.83 33.34
C GLY A 12 30.74 -13.43 34.01
N ALA A 13 30.82 -13.23 35.28
CA ALA A 13 29.78 -13.09 36.29
C ALA A 13 28.96 -11.79 36.18
N GLY A 14 27.78 -11.86 36.78
CA GLY A 14 26.75 -10.81 36.81
C GLY A 14 27.10 -9.61 37.71
N LEU A 15 26.34 -8.55 37.47
CA LEU A 15 26.14 -7.45 38.41
C LEU A 15 24.65 -7.12 38.46
N ALA A 16 24.08 -7.34 39.65
CA ALA A 16 22.73 -6.89 39.96
C ALA A 16 22.80 -5.42 40.39
N VAL A 17 21.95 -4.59 39.82
CA VAL A 17 21.69 -3.22 40.29
C VAL A 17 20.26 -3.15 40.78
N VAL A 18 20.13 -2.95 42.07
CA VAL A 18 18.91 -2.60 42.80
C VAL A 18 18.68 -1.09 42.59
N GLY A 19 17.57 -0.71 42.04
CA GLY A 19 17.18 0.69 41.86
C GLY A 19 15.83 0.97 42.51
N LEU A 20 15.81 1.94 43.41
CA LEU A 20 14.76 2.42 44.29
C LEU A 20 13.44 2.77 43.60
N LEU A 21 12.35 2.36 44.22
CA LEU A 21 11.01 2.87 44.07
C LEU A 21 10.91 4.29 44.70
N ALA A 22 10.61 5.28 43.88
CA ALA A 22 10.11 6.58 44.34
C ALA A 22 8.63 6.70 43.97
N GLY A 23 7.78 6.69 44.98
CA GLY A 23 6.36 6.94 44.87
C GLY A 23 6.06 8.43 44.61
N CYS A 24 5.19 8.75 43.69
CA CYS A 24 4.54 10.05 43.60
C CYS A 24 3.03 9.87 43.75
N SER A 25 2.55 10.46 44.83
CA SER A 25 1.14 10.59 45.24
C SER A 25 0.35 11.47 44.26
N VAL A 26 -0.86 11.04 43.91
CA VAL A 26 -1.85 11.83 43.20
C VAL A 26 -2.76 12.51 44.22
N PRO A 27 -3.03 13.81 44.14
CA PRO A 27 -4.05 14.45 44.99
C PRO A 27 -5.44 14.27 44.37
N ALA A 28 -6.37 13.81 45.19
CA ALA A 28 -7.80 13.81 44.93
C ALA A 28 -8.33 15.26 45.00
N GLY A 29 -9.11 15.65 44.00
CA GLY A 29 -9.72 16.95 43.95
C GLY A 29 -11.10 16.96 43.32
N THR A 30 -12.09 17.17 44.17
CA THR A 30 -13.33 17.96 44.09
C THR A 30 -14.43 17.46 43.15
N THR A 31 -15.40 16.81 43.73
CA THR A 31 -16.80 16.69 43.29
C THR A 31 -17.51 18.03 43.36
N ALA A 32 -18.03 18.54 42.25
CA ALA A 32 -18.98 19.64 42.21
C ALA A 32 -20.41 19.11 42.26
N ALA A 33 -21.14 19.50 43.31
CA ALA A 33 -22.54 19.18 43.51
C ALA A 33 -23.43 20.01 42.61
N LEU A 34 -24.37 19.36 41.88
CA LEU A 34 -25.47 20.01 41.17
C LEU A 34 -26.57 20.34 42.19
N THR A 35 -26.84 21.61 42.38
CA THR A 35 -28.00 22.13 43.12
C THR A 35 -29.19 22.27 42.17
N THR A 36 -30.24 21.51 42.41
CA THR A 36 -31.55 21.66 41.77
C THR A 36 -32.33 22.78 42.48
N ALA A 37 -32.66 23.85 41.77
CA ALA A 37 -33.63 24.84 42.22
C ALA A 37 -35.01 24.55 41.63
N THR A 38 -35.96 24.17 42.49
CA THR A 38 -37.37 24.01 42.13
C THR A 38 -38.08 25.35 42.37
N THR A 39 -38.63 25.96 41.32
CA THR A 39 -39.60 27.04 41.46
C THR A 39 -40.93 26.61 40.85
N ALA A 40 -41.93 26.53 41.69
CA ALA A 40 -43.32 26.35 41.29
C ALA A 40 -43.92 27.70 40.87
N GLY A 41 -44.48 27.75 39.67
CA GLY A 41 -45.30 28.88 39.21
C GLY A 41 -46.46 28.37 38.37
N ARG A 42 -47.65 28.70 38.82
CA ARG A 42 -48.98 28.35 38.24
C ARG A 42 -49.25 29.14 36.95
N GLY A 43 -49.87 28.41 35.99
CA GLY A 43 -51.03 28.93 35.24
C GLY A 43 -50.75 29.50 33.86
N SER A 44 -51.28 28.86 32.90
CA SER A 44 -52.10 29.32 31.78
C SER A 44 -51.88 28.40 30.53
N THR A 45 -52.97 27.77 30.16
CA THR A 45 -53.08 27.02 28.93
C THR A 45 -53.19 27.96 27.74
N GLY A 46 -52.12 28.08 26.97
CA GLY A 46 -52.14 28.69 25.65
C GLY A 46 -51.63 27.67 24.65
N VAL A 47 -52.50 27.15 23.78
CA VAL A 47 -52.14 26.29 22.67
C VAL A 47 -51.49 27.19 21.62
N VAL A 48 -50.16 27.12 21.50
CA VAL A 48 -49.42 27.76 20.41
C VAL A 48 -49.24 26.70 19.32
N THR A 49 -49.99 26.84 18.25
CA THR A 49 -49.77 26.15 16.98
C THR A 49 -48.53 26.68 16.32
N VAL A 50 -47.44 25.91 16.32
CA VAL A 50 -46.23 26.19 15.55
C VAL A 50 -46.42 25.67 14.14
N PRO A 51 -46.33 26.49 13.08
CA PRO A 51 -46.35 26.01 11.72
C PRO A 51 -45.10 25.14 11.44
N ALA A 52 -45.31 23.93 10.93
CA ALA A 52 -44.24 23.04 10.46
C ALA A 52 -43.54 23.72 9.25
N ALA A 53 -42.39 24.32 9.49
CA ALA A 53 -41.52 24.76 8.43
C ALA A 53 -40.84 23.52 7.82
N THR A 54 -41.32 23.05 6.69
CA THR A 54 -40.64 22.08 5.83
C THR A 54 -39.40 22.72 5.21
N THR A 55 -38.29 22.68 5.93
CA THR A 55 -37.01 23.10 5.39
C THR A 55 -36.56 21.97 4.45
N SER A 56 -36.75 22.16 3.15
CA SER A 56 -36.10 21.37 2.11
C SER A 56 -34.60 21.56 2.26
N LEU A 57 -33.90 20.55 2.77
CA LEU A 57 -32.44 20.50 2.73
C LEU A 57 -32.03 20.36 1.27
N ALA A 58 -31.84 21.49 0.59
CA ALA A 58 -31.14 21.52 -0.68
C ALA A 58 -29.76 20.88 -0.46
N LYS A 59 -29.51 19.77 -1.14
CA LYS A 59 -28.22 19.08 -1.17
C LYS A 59 -27.18 20.07 -1.69
N ALA A 60 -26.50 20.75 -0.77
CA ALA A 60 -25.40 21.63 -1.12
C ALA A 60 -24.38 20.80 -1.92
N ALA A 61 -24.16 21.19 -3.17
CA ALA A 61 -23.09 20.63 -3.99
C ALA A 61 -21.78 20.90 -3.22
N LEU A 62 -21.01 19.84 -3.00
CA LEU A 62 -19.68 19.98 -2.42
C LEU A 62 -18.88 20.97 -3.28
N PRO A 63 -18.17 21.94 -2.68
CA PRO A 63 -17.33 22.85 -3.41
C PRO A 63 -16.31 22.04 -4.24
N LYS A 64 -16.05 22.46 -5.48
CA LYS A 64 -14.95 21.92 -6.28
C LYS A 64 -13.67 22.05 -5.47
N PRO A 65 -12.80 21.00 -5.43
CA PRO A 65 -11.51 21.09 -4.76
C PRO A 65 -10.75 22.31 -5.28
N SER A 66 -10.18 23.09 -4.37
CA SER A 66 -9.22 24.14 -4.73
C SER A 66 -7.95 23.46 -5.30
N ALA A 67 -7.11 24.22 -6.01
CA ALA A 67 -5.82 23.69 -6.48
C ALA A 67 -4.95 23.17 -5.31
N ASP A 68 -5.16 23.70 -4.11
CA ASP A 68 -4.49 23.24 -2.87
C ASP A 68 -5.00 21.88 -2.35
N ASP A 69 -6.17 21.41 -2.81
CA ASP A 69 -6.77 20.13 -2.45
C ASP A 69 -6.48 19.02 -3.48
N ALA A 70 -5.71 19.31 -4.52
CA ALA A 70 -5.32 18.32 -5.51
C ALA A 70 -4.39 17.26 -4.90
N VAL A 71 -4.63 15.99 -5.23
CA VAL A 71 -3.72 14.90 -4.87
C VAL A 71 -2.38 15.16 -5.57
N ASN A 72 -1.32 15.33 -4.77
CA ASN A 72 0.04 15.54 -5.27
C ASN A 72 1.03 14.51 -4.74
N ARG A 73 0.54 13.50 -4.00
CA ARG A 73 1.34 12.40 -3.46
C ARG A 73 0.61 11.06 -3.59
N VAL A 74 1.36 10.04 -3.96
CA VAL A 74 0.89 8.64 -3.94
C VAL A 74 1.79 7.82 -3.05
N VAL A 75 1.20 7.12 -2.08
CA VAL A 75 1.85 6.08 -1.28
C VAL A 75 1.32 4.72 -1.75
N ALA A 76 2.12 4.03 -2.55
CA ALA A 76 1.83 2.70 -3.06
C ALA A 76 2.35 1.65 -2.08
N ILE A 77 1.49 0.80 -1.55
CA ILE A 77 1.83 -0.25 -0.58
C ILE A 77 1.61 -1.61 -1.23
N SER A 78 2.66 -2.40 -1.32
CA SER A 78 2.59 -3.82 -1.68
C SER A 78 2.77 -4.69 -0.44
N VAL A 79 1.80 -5.54 -0.16
CA VAL A 79 1.89 -6.54 0.90
C VAL A 79 2.15 -7.90 0.24
N ASP A 80 3.39 -8.36 0.35
CA ASP A 80 3.88 -9.59 -0.28
C ASP A 80 3.09 -10.80 0.24
N GLY A 81 2.57 -11.60 -0.67
CA GLY A 81 1.83 -12.82 -0.36
C GLY A 81 0.47 -12.59 0.32
N LEU A 82 -0.15 -11.41 0.19
CA LEU A 82 -1.44 -11.12 0.83
C LEU A 82 -2.60 -11.77 0.07
N ASN A 83 -3.09 -12.87 0.63
CA ASN A 83 -4.32 -13.52 0.15
C ASN A 83 -5.56 -12.72 0.61
N PRO A 84 -6.41 -12.22 -0.31
CA PRO A 84 -7.63 -11.48 0.06
C PRO A 84 -8.57 -12.24 1.00
N ALA A 85 -8.59 -13.57 0.93
CA ALA A 85 -9.38 -14.40 1.83
C ALA A 85 -8.97 -14.26 3.30
N ALA A 86 -7.70 -13.91 3.58
CA ALA A 86 -7.24 -13.65 4.94
C ALA A 86 -7.90 -12.39 5.52
N ILE A 87 -8.06 -11.33 4.73
CA ILE A 87 -8.75 -10.10 5.15
C ILE A 87 -10.20 -10.42 5.52
N THR A 88 -10.88 -11.18 4.66
CA THR A 88 -12.27 -11.61 4.90
C THR A 88 -12.37 -12.50 6.15
N LYS A 89 -11.47 -13.48 6.31
CA LYS A 89 -11.47 -14.42 7.45
C LYS A 89 -11.16 -13.73 8.77
N LEU A 90 -10.30 -12.73 8.78
CA LEU A 90 -9.98 -11.94 9.97
C LEU A 90 -11.11 -11.00 10.38
N GLY A 91 -11.89 -10.52 9.42
CA GLY A 91 -12.97 -9.58 9.67
C GLY A 91 -12.48 -8.23 10.21
N ARG A 92 -13.44 -7.38 10.59
CA ARG A 92 -13.14 -6.01 11.07
C ARG A 92 -12.35 -5.99 12.38
N SER A 93 -12.56 -6.94 13.27
CA SER A 93 -11.83 -7.03 14.54
C SER A 93 -10.40 -7.49 14.38
N GLY A 94 -10.13 -8.37 13.41
CA GLY A 94 -8.80 -8.93 13.19
C GLY A 94 -7.95 -8.15 12.18
N ALA A 95 -8.57 -7.35 11.31
CA ALA A 95 -7.88 -6.55 10.30
C ALA A 95 -8.57 -5.16 10.12
N PRO A 96 -8.64 -4.32 11.18
CA PRO A 96 -9.42 -3.09 11.18
C PRO A 96 -8.98 -2.08 10.13
N ASN A 97 -7.69 -2.03 9.78
CA ASN A 97 -7.14 -1.05 8.84
C ASN A 97 -7.37 -1.44 7.38
N PHE A 98 -7.27 -2.72 7.01
CA PHE A 98 -7.75 -3.19 5.70
C PHE A 98 -9.24 -2.91 5.55
N HIS A 99 -10.04 -3.18 6.58
CA HIS A 99 -11.47 -2.86 6.57
C HIS A 99 -11.77 -1.36 6.59
N ARG A 100 -10.86 -0.54 7.13
CA ARG A 100 -10.92 0.92 6.99
C ARG A 100 -10.76 1.33 5.52
N LEU A 101 -9.76 0.79 4.82
CA LEU A 101 -9.59 1.04 3.37
C LEU A 101 -10.84 0.62 2.59
N MET A 102 -11.46 -0.51 2.94
CA MET A 102 -12.69 -0.97 2.28
C MET A 102 -13.89 -0.06 2.54
N ARG A 103 -14.02 0.50 3.73
CA ARG A 103 -15.14 1.36 4.12
C ARG A 103 -15.00 2.78 3.62
N GLU A 104 -13.77 3.33 3.69
CA GLU A 104 -13.47 4.73 3.40
C GLU A 104 -12.91 4.95 2.00
N GLY A 105 -12.56 3.87 1.29
CA GLY A 105 -11.95 3.89 -0.03
C GLY A 105 -12.77 3.16 -1.10
N ALA A 106 -12.20 3.06 -2.29
CA ALA A 106 -12.69 2.25 -3.40
C ALA A 106 -11.81 1.01 -3.55
N THR A 107 -12.41 -0.18 -3.53
CA THR A 107 -11.62 -1.41 -3.39
C THR A 107 -12.18 -2.56 -4.21
N THR A 108 -11.30 -3.53 -4.51
CA THR A 108 -11.69 -4.89 -4.89
C THR A 108 -10.78 -5.92 -4.21
N LEU A 109 -11.36 -7.01 -3.75
CA LEU A 109 -10.62 -8.18 -3.26
C LEU A 109 -10.40 -9.22 -4.38
N ASN A 110 -10.68 -8.87 -5.62
CA ASN A 110 -10.69 -9.78 -6.75
C ASN A 110 -9.91 -9.23 -7.97
N ALA A 111 -8.83 -8.50 -7.71
CA ALA A 111 -7.85 -8.15 -8.73
C ALA A 111 -6.98 -9.36 -9.09
N ARG A 112 -6.14 -9.22 -10.10
CA ARG A 112 -5.28 -10.29 -10.63
C ARG A 112 -3.81 -9.86 -10.65
N THR A 113 -2.93 -10.82 -10.51
CA THR A 113 -1.50 -10.71 -10.84
C THR A 113 -1.29 -10.63 -12.36
N ALA A 114 -0.04 -10.49 -12.78
CA ALA A 114 0.35 -10.90 -14.13
C ALA A 114 -0.04 -12.38 -14.36
N GLN A 115 -0.41 -12.71 -15.61
CA GLN A 115 -0.86 -14.07 -15.94
C GLN A 115 0.28 -15.09 -15.90
N GLU A 116 1.47 -14.66 -16.26
CA GLU A 116 2.60 -15.56 -16.51
C GLU A 116 3.11 -16.20 -15.23
N GLN A 117 3.23 -15.43 -14.15
CA GLN A 117 3.83 -15.89 -12.90
C GLN A 117 3.20 -15.20 -11.68
N THR A 118 3.19 -15.93 -10.58
CA THR A 118 2.77 -15.45 -9.25
C THR A 118 3.98 -15.42 -8.32
N ARG A 119 4.99 -14.61 -8.69
CA ARG A 119 6.27 -14.49 -7.97
C ARG A 119 6.59 -13.03 -7.67
N THR A 120 7.38 -12.79 -6.63
CA THR A 120 7.67 -11.46 -6.07
C THR A 120 8.26 -10.51 -7.10
N LEU A 121 9.49 -10.73 -7.60
CA LEU A 121 10.14 -9.78 -8.51
C LEU A 121 9.37 -9.57 -9.81
N PRO A 122 8.84 -10.61 -10.49
CA PRO A 122 8.05 -10.42 -11.70
C PRO A 122 6.84 -9.50 -11.50
N ASN A 123 6.04 -9.70 -10.44
CA ASN A 123 4.85 -8.89 -10.23
C ASN A 123 5.16 -7.49 -9.71
N HIS A 124 6.17 -7.33 -8.84
CA HIS A 124 6.59 -6.00 -8.41
C HIS A 124 7.17 -5.17 -9.56
N THR A 125 7.92 -5.81 -10.49
CA THR A 125 8.35 -5.12 -11.71
C THR A 125 7.15 -4.68 -12.55
N GLY A 126 6.13 -5.54 -12.66
CA GLY A 126 4.86 -5.18 -13.31
C GLY A 126 4.15 -4.01 -12.65
N MET A 127 4.11 -3.94 -11.30
CA MET A 127 3.53 -2.81 -10.55
C MET A 127 4.26 -1.49 -10.81
N LEU A 128 5.58 -1.53 -10.97
CA LEU A 128 6.40 -0.33 -11.16
C LEU A 128 6.43 0.14 -12.62
N THR A 129 6.22 -0.76 -13.59
CA THR A 129 6.38 -0.47 -15.02
C THR A 129 5.07 -0.49 -15.81
N GLY A 130 4.00 -1.04 -15.24
CA GLY A 130 2.75 -1.29 -15.97
C GLY A 130 2.88 -2.32 -17.08
N ARG A 131 4.00 -3.07 -17.14
CA ARG A 131 4.24 -4.06 -18.20
C ARG A 131 3.94 -5.49 -17.71
N ARG A 132 3.52 -6.35 -18.64
CA ARG A 132 3.49 -7.79 -18.42
C ARG A 132 4.91 -8.36 -18.29
N ILE A 133 5.02 -9.65 -17.99
CA ILE A 133 6.34 -10.29 -17.76
C ILE A 133 7.04 -10.65 -19.08
N ASP A 134 6.32 -11.22 -20.05
CA ASP A 134 6.86 -11.75 -21.30
C ASP A 134 7.47 -10.63 -22.18
N ASP A 135 8.81 -10.60 -22.28
CA ASP A 135 9.60 -9.62 -23.04
C ASP A 135 9.33 -9.69 -24.54
N ARG A 136 9.10 -10.87 -25.10
CA ARG A 136 8.76 -11.05 -26.53
C ARG A 136 7.48 -10.34 -26.93
N ARG A 137 6.67 -9.96 -25.95
CA ARG A 137 5.42 -9.22 -26.13
C ARG A 137 5.49 -7.82 -25.53
N GLY A 138 6.69 -7.25 -25.44
CA GLY A 138 6.93 -5.91 -24.90
C GLY A 138 6.88 -5.82 -23.38
N GLY A 139 6.94 -6.95 -22.69
CA GLY A 139 7.01 -7.02 -21.24
C GLY A 139 8.37 -6.60 -20.68
N HIS A 140 8.49 -6.68 -19.37
CA HIS A 140 9.71 -6.25 -18.67
C HIS A 140 10.78 -7.35 -18.54
N GLY A 141 10.53 -8.59 -18.95
CA GLY A 141 11.50 -9.69 -19.03
C GLY A 141 12.01 -10.25 -17.69
N VAL A 142 11.57 -9.72 -16.55
CA VAL A 142 11.96 -10.24 -15.24
C VAL A 142 11.17 -11.49 -14.93
N THR A 143 11.77 -12.64 -15.20
CA THR A 143 11.19 -13.98 -14.97
C THR A 143 11.79 -14.69 -13.75
N PHE A 144 12.90 -14.16 -13.22
CA PHE A 144 13.60 -14.66 -12.04
C PHE A 144 13.05 -14.05 -10.76
N ASN A 145 13.24 -14.75 -9.62
CA ASN A 145 12.78 -14.31 -8.30
C ASN A 145 13.91 -14.10 -7.27
N SER A 146 15.14 -14.18 -7.71
CA SER A 146 16.35 -13.85 -6.93
C SER A 146 17.10 -12.72 -7.61
N ASP A 147 17.78 -11.88 -6.83
CA ASP A 147 18.65 -10.85 -7.41
C ASP A 147 19.90 -11.49 -8.00
N THR A 148 20.04 -11.41 -9.31
CA THR A 148 21.16 -12.00 -10.08
C THR A 148 22.22 -10.95 -10.43
N GLY A 149 22.15 -9.74 -9.89
CA GLY A 149 23.05 -8.66 -10.24
C GLY A 149 22.75 -7.98 -11.59
N THR A 150 21.67 -8.41 -12.28
CA THR A 150 21.21 -7.79 -13.55
C THR A 150 20.36 -6.54 -13.32
N THR A 151 19.85 -5.96 -14.39
CA THR A 151 18.85 -4.86 -14.37
C THR A 151 17.59 -5.27 -15.10
N VAL A 152 16.48 -4.55 -14.86
CA VAL A 152 15.23 -4.74 -15.62
C VAL A 152 15.45 -4.42 -17.10
N HIS A 153 16.24 -3.40 -17.41
CA HIS A 153 16.60 -3.06 -18.80
C HIS A 153 17.27 -4.22 -19.53
N ARG A 154 18.21 -4.88 -18.85
CA ARG A 154 18.92 -6.03 -19.44
C ARG A 154 18.00 -7.23 -19.62
N ALA A 155 17.09 -7.47 -18.65
CA ALA A 155 16.10 -8.53 -18.75
C ALA A 155 15.13 -8.33 -19.92
N ALA A 156 14.77 -7.09 -20.21
CA ALA A 156 13.90 -6.73 -21.32
C ALA A 156 14.62 -6.57 -22.67
N GLY A 157 15.95 -6.52 -22.69
CA GLY A 157 16.73 -6.20 -23.88
C GLY A 157 16.63 -4.74 -24.35
N ALA A 158 15.96 -3.87 -23.59
CA ALA A 158 15.75 -2.45 -23.89
C ALA A 158 15.51 -1.65 -22.61
N TYR A 159 15.56 -0.31 -22.71
CA TYR A 159 15.17 0.56 -21.60
C TYR A 159 13.70 0.32 -21.20
N VAL A 160 13.45 0.15 -19.91
CA VAL A 160 12.13 -0.04 -19.32
C VAL A 160 11.87 1.11 -18.36
N SER A 161 10.99 2.02 -18.74
CA SER A 161 10.54 3.11 -17.87
C SER A 161 9.66 2.59 -16.74
N SER A 162 9.67 3.28 -15.63
CA SER A 162 8.88 3.01 -14.43
C SER A 162 8.11 4.25 -13.97
N VAL A 163 7.30 4.10 -12.94
CA VAL A 163 6.67 5.24 -12.25
C VAL A 163 7.74 6.20 -11.71
N PHE A 164 8.89 5.67 -11.25
CA PHE A 164 9.99 6.49 -10.75
C PHE A 164 10.54 7.42 -11.84
N ASP A 165 10.71 6.90 -13.07
CA ASP A 165 11.13 7.72 -14.22
C ASP A 165 10.14 8.86 -14.47
N VAL A 166 8.88 8.53 -14.62
CA VAL A 166 7.85 9.51 -14.98
C VAL A 166 7.73 10.60 -13.93
N VAL A 167 7.71 10.23 -12.64
CA VAL A 167 7.61 11.20 -11.55
C VAL A 167 8.86 12.10 -11.49
N HIS A 168 10.04 11.51 -11.59
CA HIS A 168 11.31 12.24 -11.49
C HIS A 168 11.53 13.17 -12.69
N ASP A 169 11.21 12.71 -13.90
CA ASP A 169 11.32 13.51 -15.14
C ASP A 169 10.41 14.75 -15.13
N GLN A 170 9.35 14.73 -14.35
CA GLN A 170 8.45 15.86 -14.15
C GLN A 170 8.82 16.71 -12.93
N GLY A 171 10.01 16.50 -12.35
CA GLY A 171 10.51 17.25 -11.19
C GLY A 171 9.93 16.81 -9.84
N GLY A 172 9.19 15.69 -9.81
CA GLY A 172 8.71 15.07 -8.57
C GLY A 172 9.81 14.30 -7.86
N SER A 173 9.57 13.93 -6.60
CA SER A 173 10.49 13.16 -5.78
C SER A 173 9.95 11.76 -5.49
N THR A 174 10.87 10.78 -5.33
CA THR A 174 10.51 9.37 -5.25
C THR A 174 11.17 8.67 -4.07
N ALA A 175 10.52 7.61 -3.57
CA ALA A 175 11.11 6.73 -2.58
C ALA A 175 10.68 5.27 -2.79
N LEU A 176 11.59 4.35 -2.46
CA LEU A 176 11.32 2.92 -2.37
C LEU A 176 11.83 2.38 -1.04
N PHE A 177 10.90 1.87 -0.24
CA PHE A 177 11.15 1.19 1.02
C PHE A 177 10.77 -0.28 0.88
N THR A 178 11.67 -1.19 1.21
CA THR A 178 11.42 -2.62 1.00
C THR A 178 11.92 -3.49 2.14
N ALA A 179 11.17 -4.55 2.42
CA ALA A 179 11.55 -5.56 3.41
C ALA A 179 12.32 -6.77 2.80
N LYS A 180 12.70 -6.70 1.51
CA LYS A 180 13.48 -7.78 0.86
C LYS A 180 14.69 -7.24 0.11
N GLN A 181 15.88 -7.81 0.36
CA GLN A 181 17.16 -7.44 -0.26
C GLN A 181 17.12 -7.53 -1.81
N LYS A 182 16.38 -8.49 -2.36
CA LYS A 182 16.30 -8.68 -3.82
C LYS A 182 15.74 -7.48 -4.59
N PHE A 183 15.14 -6.52 -3.92
CA PHE A 183 14.74 -5.23 -4.51
C PHE A 183 15.90 -4.31 -4.87
N ALA A 184 17.15 -4.67 -4.52
CA ALA A 184 18.36 -4.03 -5.05
C ALA A 184 18.40 -4.04 -6.58
N LEU A 185 17.67 -4.95 -7.23
CA LEU A 185 17.38 -4.94 -8.67
C LEU A 185 16.88 -3.57 -9.13
N TYR A 186 15.96 -2.96 -8.41
CA TYR A 186 15.32 -1.68 -8.81
C TYR A 186 16.25 -0.50 -8.60
N GLN A 187 16.96 -0.46 -7.46
CA GLN A 187 17.99 0.57 -7.25
C GLN A 187 19.06 0.50 -8.34
N ARG A 188 19.51 -0.69 -8.67
CA ARG A 188 20.52 -0.90 -9.73
C ARG A 188 19.98 -0.49 -11.11
N THR A 189 18.68 -0.75 -11.36
CA THR A 189 18.04 -0.46 -12.64
C THR A 189 17.87 1.06 -12.84
N TRP A 190 17.27 1.75 -11.87
CA TRP A 190 16.83 3.13 -12.03
C TRP A 190 17.68 4.15 -11.29
N ASN A 191 18.74 3.73 -10.57
CA ASN A 191 19.62 4.65 -9.87
C ASN A 191 21.10 4.54 -10.26
N THR A 192 21.67 3.32 -10.27
CA THR A 192 23.14 3.17 -10.37
C THR A 192 23.64 2.65 -11.70
N LYS A 193 22.95 1.69 -12.30
CA LYS A 193 23.32 1.04 -13.55
C LYS A 193 22.26 1.18 -14.64
N GLY A 194 21.27 2.02 -14.44
CA GLY A 194 20.27 2.32 -15.45
C GLY A 194 20.89 2.95 -16.68
N ALA A 195 20.40 2.60 -17.86
CA ALA A 195 20.75 3.33 -19.07
C ALA A 195 20.18 4.75 -18.98
N ALA A 196 20.89 5.71 -19.55
CA ALA A 196 20.34 7.06 -19.71
C ALA A 196 19.09 6.98 -20.60
N ASP A 197 17.98 7.55 -20.16
CA ASP A 197 16.86 7.85 -21.04
C ASP A 197 17.02 9.26 -21.63
N LYS A 198 16.17 9.58 -22.58
CA LYS A 198 16.17 10.88 -23.25
C LYS A 198 14.92 11.69 -22.90
N VAL A 199 14.19 11.27 -21.90
CA VAL A 199 12.95 11.89 -21.46
C VAL A 199 13.23 12.79 -20.27
N GLY A 200 12.78 14.01 -20.31
CA GLY A 200 12.97 14.99 -19.24
C GLY A 200 14.39 15.54 -19.13
N ARG A 201 14.70 16.15 -17.99
CA ARG A 201 16.01 16.75 -17.69
C ARG A 201 16.98 15.78 -17.05
N ASP A 202 16.49 14.69 -16.60
CA ASP A 202 17.17 13.65 -15.88
C ASP A 202 17.58 12.55 -16.85
N ASN A 203 18.69 11.89 -16.62
CA ASN A 203 19.29 10.98 -17.59
C ASN A 203 19.15 9.50 -17.23
N GLY A 204 18.12 9.14 -16.49
CA GLY A 204 17.78 7.75 -16.22
C GLY A 204 18.57 7.06 -15.11
N ARG A 205 19.43 7.78 -14.36
CA ARG A 205 20.29 7.16 -13.34
C ARG A 205 19.90 7.44 -11.91
N ALA A 206 19.25 8.52 -11.62
CA ALA A 206 18.92 8.96 -10.26
C ALA A 206 17.41 9.08 -10.08
N LYS A 207 16.66 8.05 -10.48
CA LYS A 207 15.18 8.08 -10.47
C LYS A 207 14.56 7.74 -9.13
N ILE A 208 15.32 7.20 -8.18
CA ILE A 208 14.86 6.87 -6.82
C ILE A 208 15.68 7.69 -5.83
N ASP A 209 15.12 8.78 -5.30
CA ASP A 209 15.82 9.68 -4.37
C ASP A 209 16.09 9.03 -3.02
N ARG A 210 15.20 8.17 -2.58
CA ARG A 210 15.34 7.43 -1.33
C ARG A 210 15.12 5.94 -1.54
N PHE A 211 16.18 5.15 -1.35
CA PHE A 211 16.09 3.69 -1.34
C PHE A 211 16.47 3.16 0.05
N THR A 212 15.60 2.35 0.64
CA THR A 212 15.83 1.77 1.97
C THR A 212 15.43 0.30 1.98
N VAL A 213 16.34 -0.55 2.44
CA VAL A 213 16.06 -1.97 2.71
C VAL A 213 16.14 -2.19 4.21
N ASP A 214 15.08 -2.70 4.80
CA ASP A 214 15.06 -3.18 6.17
C ASP A 214 14.14 -4.39 6.26
N THR A 215 14.69 -5.56 6.56
CA THR A 215 13.96 -6.83 6.64
C THR A 215 12.99 -6.90 7.82
N ASP A 216 13.16 -6.04 8.82
CA ASP A 216 12.18 -5.84 9.89
C ASP A 216 11.09 -4.87 9.41
N ASN A 217 9.89 -5.40 9.18
CA ASN A 217 8.75 -4.62 8.68
C ASN A 217 8.34 -3.49 9.64
N ALA A 218 8.53 -3.64 10.96
CA ALA A 218 8.16 -2.62 11.94
C ALA A 218 9.14 -1.44 11.90
N ARG A 219 10.46 -1.70 11.84
CA ARG A 219 11.47 -0.65 11.64
C ARG A 219 11.30 0.04 10.30
N LEU A 220 11.05 -0.74 9.23
CA LEU A 220 10.79 -0.18 7.91
C LEU A 220 9.62 0.81 7.94
N VAL A 221 8.50 0.43 8.55
CA VAL A 221 7.32 1.31 8.69
C VAL A 221 7.62 2.51 9.58
N GLY A 222 8.43 2.35 10.62
CA GLY A 222 8.95 3.46 11.42
C GLY A 222 9.69 4.49 10.54
N THR A 223 10.57 4.01 9.65
CA THR A 223 11.30 4.85 8.69
C THR A 223 10.35 5.50 7.68
N VAL A 224 9.39 4.75 7.12
CA VAL A 224 8.36 5.29 6.21
C VAL A 224 7.55 6.41 6.87
N THR A 225 7.10 6.20 8.11
CA THR A 225 6.30 7.20 8.83
C THR A 225 7.12 8.43 9.20
N ALA A 226 8.41 8.28 9.49
CA ALA A 226 9.33 9.41 9.67
C ALA A 226 9.50 10.20 8.38
N GLU A 227 9.75 9.54 7.24
CA GLU A 227 9.86 10.18 5.92
C GLU A 227 8.58 10.95 5.55
N LEU A 228 7.41 10.34 5.76
CA LEU A 228 6.12 11.01 5.53
C LEU A 228 5.94 12.28 6.37
N ARG A 229 6.54 12.35 7.57
CA ARG A 229 6.47 13.54 8.44
C ARG A 229 7.43 14.64 8.06
N THR A 230 8.60 14.30 7.54
CA THR A 230 9.73 15.24 7.37
C THR A 230 10.00 15.59 5.91
N SER A 231 9.83 14.64 5.00
CA SER A 231 10.16 14.79 3.58
C SER A 231 9.25 13.92 2.70
N PRO A 232 7.92 14.16 2.73
CA PRO A 232 6.97 13.34 1.96
C PRO A 232 7.23 13.47 0.46
N ARG A 233 7.37 12.33 -0.22
CA ARG A 233 7.70 12.27 -1.65
C ARG A 233 6.44 12.33 -2.51
N THR A 234 6.61 12.72 -3.77
CA THR A 234 5.54 12.67 -4.78
C THR A 234 5.08 11.24 -5.01
N PHE A 235 6.00 10.28 -5.11
CA PHE A 235 5.70 8.85 -5.18
C PHE A 235 6.53 8.07 -4.18
N THR A 236 5.87 7.32 -3.30
CA THR A 236 6.50 6.42 -2.34
C THR A 236 6.01 4.99 -2.57
N PHE A 237 6.91 4.06 -2.82
CA PHE A 237 6.60 2.63 -2.87
C PHE A 237 7.07 1.96 -1.58
N VAL A 238 6.15 1.26 -0.89
CA VAL A 238 6.42 0.54 0.36
C VAL A 238 6.11 -0.94 0.15
N HIS A 239 7.10 -1.79 0.42
CA HIS A 239 6.94 -3.24 0.33
C HIS A 239 7.06 -3.88 1.72
N LEU A 240 6.02 -4.60 2.14
CA LEU A 240 5.95 -5.33 3.40
C LEU A 240 5.95 -6.84 3.13
N SER A 241 6.86 -7.59 3.75
CA SER A 241 7.14 -8.99 3.39
C SER A 241 6.58 -10.04 4.36
N LEU A 242 6.08 -9.63 5.51
CA LEU A 242 5.80 -10.53 6.62
C LEU A 242 4.79 -11.65 6.29
N PRO A 243 3.67 -11.41 5.59
CA PRO A 243 2.73 -12.49 5.24
C PRO A 243 3.36 -13.56 4.36
N ASP A 244 4.16 -13.18 3.37
CA ASP A 244 4.84 -14.13 2.49
C ASP A 244 5.85 -15.00 3.24
N GLN A 245 6.68 -14.39 4.08
CA GLN A 245 7.66 -15.11 4.89
C GLN A 245 7.00 -16.19 5.76
N VAL A 246 5.93 -15.82 6.47
CA VAL A 246 5.20 -16.76 7.33
C VAL A 246 4.38 -17.76 6.51
N GLY A 247 3.89 -17.35 5.33
CA GLY A 247 3.20 -18.23 4.40
C GLY A 247 4.08 -19.36 3.91
N HIS A 248 5.35 -19.07 3.58
CA HIS A 248 6.33 -20.08 3.20
C HIS A 248 6.72 -20.99 4.37
N ASP A 249 6.89 -20.46 5.57
CA ASP A 249 7.35 -21.21 6.74
C ASP A 249 6.23 -22.06 7.37
N LYS A 250 5.01 -21.52 7.48
CA LYS A 250 3.91 -22.12 8.25
C LYS A 250 2.67 -22.45 7.40
N GLY A 251 2.71 -22.18 6.11
CA GLY A 251 1.59 -22.32 5.19
C GLY A 251 0.69 -21.07 5.12
N PHE A 252 0.32 -20.70 3.91
CA PHE A 252 -0.67 -19.65 3.66
C PHE A 252 -2.02 -20.04 4.26
N MET A 253 -2.73 -19.08 4.81
CA MET A 253 -4.00 -19.25 5.52
C MET A 253 -3.94 -20.04 6.85
N SER A 254 -2.75 -20.47 7.30
CA SER A 254 -2.55 -21.00 8.66
C SER A 254 -2.83 -19.95 9.73
N SER A 255 -2.96 -20.37 11.00
CA SER A 255 -3.11 -19.45 12.13
C SER A 255 -1.94 -18.46 12.26
N SER A 256 -0.72 -18.92 12.02
CA SER A 256 0.49 -18.10 12.02
C SER A 256 0.48 -17.07 10.89
N TYR A 257 0.08 -17.47 9.67
CA TYR A 257 -0.10 -16.55 8.55
C TYR A 257 -1.17 -15.48 8.84
N LEU A 258 -2.29 -15.88 9.43
CA LEU A 258 -3.33 -14.92 9.83
C LEU A 258 -2.84 -13.93 10.89
N GLN A 259 -1.98 -14.37 11.81
CA GLN A 259 -1.31 -13.47 12.76
C GLN A 259 -0.35 -12.51 12.06
N ALA A 260 0.41 -12.99 11.05
CA ALA A 260 1.26 -12.13 10.22
C ALA A 260 0.46 -11.06 9.48
N VAL A 261 -0.71 -11.42 8.91
CA VAL A 261 -1.63 -10.47 8.28
C VAL A 261 -2.17 -9.45 9.30
N ARG A 262 -2.54 -9.87 10.52
CA ARG A 262 -2.92 -8.93 11.59
C ARG A 262 -1.80 -7.96 11.95
N ARG A 263 -0.56 -8.46 12.05
CA ARG A 263 0.59 -7.59 12.31
C ARG A 263 0.82 -6.60 11.18
N THR A 264 0.68 -7.04 9.96
CA THR A 264 0.77 -6.16 8.77
C THR A 264 -0.35 -5.12 8.76
N ASP A 265 -1.57 -5.48 9.16
CA ASP A 265 -2.68 -4.54 9.33
C ASP A 265 -2.38 -3.45 10.36
N GLN A 266 -1.74 -3.79 11.49
CA GLN A 266 -1.30 -2.81 12.49
C GLN A 266 -0.25 -1.85 11.92
N LEU A 267 0.69 -2.35 11.13
CA LEU A 267 1.71 -1.54 10.45
C LEU A 267 1.08 -0.61 9.40
N LEU A 268 0.12 -1.12 8.63
CA LEU A 268 -0.69 -0.30 7.73
C LEU A 268 -1.39 0.82 8.53
N GLY A 269 -1.96 0.50 9.69
CA GLY A 269 -2.60 1.47 10.57
C GLY A 269 -1.68 2.63 10.97
N GLN A 270 -0.39 2.38 11.21
CA GLN A 270 0.59 3.43 11.53
C GLN A 270 0.81 4.38 10.34
N ILE A 271 0.88 3.86 9.12
CA ILE A 271 1.01 4.68 7.91
C ILE A 271 -0.25 5.53 7.72
N LEU A 272 -1.43 4.92 7.80
CA LEU A 272 -2.71 5.62 7.64
C LEU A 272 -2.92 6.68 8.74
N ALA A 273 -2.55 6.39 9.99
CA ALA A 273 -2.61 7.34 11.09
C ALA A 273 -1.66 8.53 10.87
N THR A 274 -0.45 8.28 10.38
CA THR A 274 0.51 9.34 10.06
C THR A 274 -0.03 10.28 8.98
N ILE A 275 -0.64 9.74 7.93
CA ILE A 275 -1.27 10.54 6.87
C ILE A 275 -2.47 11.31 7.43
N SER A 276 -3.36 10.64 8.18
CA SER A 276 -4.60 11.25 8.69
C SER A 276 -4.36 12.36 9.73
N SER A 277 -3.30 12.25 10.51
CA SER A 277 -2.99 13.21 11.59
C SER A 277 -2.46 14.56 11.13
N ARG A 278 -2.09 14.68 9.85
CA ARG A 278 -1.51 15.90 9.27
C ARG A 278 -2.41 16.44 8.16
N PRO A 279 -2.97 17.64 8.29
CA PRO A 279 -3.91 18.19 7.30
C PRO A 279 -3.38 18.15 5.87
N ALA A 280 -2.14 18.63 5.65
CA ALA A 280 -1.53 18.66 4.32
C ALA A 280 -1.30 17.25 3.72
N LEU A 281 -0.96 16.25 4.54
CA LEU A 281 -0.86 14.87 4.04
C LEU A 281 -2.23 14.28 3.75
N ARG A 282 -3.20 14.53 4.65
CA ARG A 282 -4.56 13.99 4.53
C ARG A 282 -5.29 14.50 3.29
N SER A 283 -5.14 15.79 2.95
CA SER A 283 -5.81 16.40 1.80
C SER A 283 -5.11 16.11 0.47
N GLN A 284 -3.82 15.72 0.47
CA GLN A 284 -3.01 15.63 -0.73
C GLN A 284 -2.44 14.24 -1.02
N THR A 285 -2.65 13.25 -0.14
CA THR A 285 -2.03 11.92 -0.30
C THR A 285 -3.07 10.86 -0.62
N LEU A 286 -2.85 10.14 -1.72
CA LEU A 286 -3.58 8.92 -2.06
C LEU A 286 -2.77 7.70 -1.64
N VAL A 287 -3.42 6.74 -1.01
CA VAL A 287 -2.85 5.41 -0.70
C VAL A 287 -3.41 4.40 -1.69
N VAL A 288 -2.53 3.66 -2.35
CA VAL A 288 -2.89 2.50 -3.17
C VAL A 288 -2.28 1.26 -2.55
N LEU A 289 -3.09 0.27 -2.19
CA LEU A 289 -2.61 -0.98 -1.63
C LEU A 289 -2.96 -2.15 -2.55
N THR A 290 -1.98 -2.98 -2.83
CA THR A 290 -2.16 -4.25 -3.55
C THR A 290 -1.22 -5.33 -3.00
N ALA A 291 -1.18 -6.48 -3.67
CA ALA A 291 -0.23 -7.56 -3.41
C ALA A 291 0.35 -8.05 -4.73
N ASP A 292 1.53 -8.64 -4.65
CA ASP A 292 2.21 -9.25 -5.79
C ASP A 292 1.66 -10.64 -6.13
N HIS A 293 1.21 -11.37 -5.14
CA HIS A 293 0.51 -12.66 -5.23
C HIS A 293 -0.21 -12.97 -3.91
N GLY A 294 -1.02 -14.00 -3.92
CA GLY A 294 -1.50 -14.65 -2.71
C GLY A 294 -0.64 -15.86 -2.38
N GLY A 295 -1.26 -17.00 -1.98
CA GLY A 295 -0.54 -18.24 -1.72
C GLY A 295 -1.47 -19.39 -1.37
N ASP A 296 -0.99 -20.61 -1.58
CA ASP A 296 -1.67 -21.86 -1.29
C ASP A 296 -0.70 -22.90 -0.72
N GLY A 297 -1.05 -23.56 0.39
CA GLY A 297 -0.10 -24.40 1.11
C GLY A 297 1.12 -23.59 1.55
N ALA A 298 2.33 -24.03 1.26
CA ALA A 298 3.59 -23.33 1.53
C ALA A 298 4.17 -22.61 0.30
N SER A 299 3.39 -22.41 -0.76
CA SER A 299 3.90 -21.92 -2.04
C SER A 299 2.90 -21.00 -2.74
N HIS A 300 3.43 -20.17 -3.62
CA HIS A 300 2.68 -19.35 -4.55
C HIS A 300 3.14 -19.51 -6.01
N SER A 301 4.02 -20.51 -6.30
CA SER A 301 4.68 -20.63 -7.60
C SER A 301 3.77 -21.13 -8.72
N GLU A 302 2.67 -21.79 -8.37
CA GLU A 302 1.71 -22.34 -9.34
C GLU A 302 0.73 -21.26 -9.78
N ALA A 303 1.04 -20.59 -10.90
CA ALA A 303 0.26 -19.46 -11.40
C ALA A 303 -1.16 -19.82 -11.87
N SER A 304 -1.54 -21.09 -11.93
CA SER A 304 -2.89 -21.57 -12.23
C SER A 304 -3.81 -21.58 -11.00
N LYS A 305 -3.27 -21.61 -9.78
CA LYS A 305 -4.05 -21.64 -8.56
C LYS A 305 -4.67 -20.28 -8.25
N ARG A 306 -5.98 -20.28 -8.02
CA ARG A 306 -6.74 -19.04 -7.74
C ARG A 306 -6.20 -18.29 -6.53
N ALA A 307 -5.82 -18.99 -5.48
CA ALA A 307 -5.26 -18.39 -4.27
C ALA A 307 -3.96 -17.63 -4.54
N ASN A 308 -3.17 -18.04 -5.56
CA ASN A 308 -1.91 -17.41 -5.90
C ASN A 308 -2.08 -16.17 -6.77
N TYR A 309 -3.00 -16.20 -7.76
CA TYR A 309 -3.18 -15.10 -8.70
C TYR A 309 -4.24 -14.06 -8.31
N THR A 310 -4.98 -14.28 -7.23
CA THR A 310 -6.00 -13.33 -6.75
C THR A 310 -5.42 -12.45 -5.67
N VAL A 311 -5.51 -11.12 -5.88
CA VAL A 311 -4.94 -10.11 -4.99
C VAL A 311 -5.95 -8.99 -4.71
N PRO A 312 -5.81 -8.25 -3.60
CA PRO A 312 -6.60 -7.04 -3.38
C PRO A 312 -6.06 -5.89 -4.25
N PHE A 313 -6.93 -4.92 -4.53
CA PHE A 313 -6.54 -3.60 -5.01
C PHE A 313 -7.43 -2.58 -4.30
N MET A 314 -6.80 -1.71 -3.51
CA MET A 314 -7.50 -0.79 -2.62
C MET A 314 -6.95 0.62 -2.81
N VAL A 315 -7.84 1.59 -2.92
CA VAL A 315 -7.49 3.01 -3.05
C VAL A 315 -8.17 3.77 -1.92
N TRP A 316 -7.41 4.62 -1.21
CA TRP A 316 -7.91 5.41 -0.10
C TRP A 316 -7.25 6.79 -0.11
N GLY A 317 -8.02 7.83 0.17
CA GLY A 317 -7.53 9.21 0.23
C GLY A 317 -8.63 10.22 -0.11
N PRO A 318 -8.25 11.47 -0.35
CA PRO A 318 -9.20 12.53 -0.67
C PRO A 318 -9.97 12.21 -1.97
N ASN A 319 -11.24 12.57 -1.99
CA ASN A 319 -12.15 12.43 -3.14
C ASN A 319 -12.39 10.99 -3.64
N VAL A 320 -11.81 9.98 -3.00
CA VAL A 320 -12.05 8.57 -3.34
C VAL A 320 -13.52 8.20 -3.06
N ALA A 321 -14.11 7.41 -3.92
CA ALA A 321 -15.49 6.92 -3.82
C ALA A 321 -15.62 5.90 -2.67
N ALA A 322 -15.87 6.39 -1.45
CA ALA A 322 -15.92 5.60 -0.22
C ALA A 322 -16.92 4.43 -0.31
N GLY A 323 -16.49 3.26 0.13
CA GLY A 323 -17.28 2.02 0.18
C GLY A 323 -17.63 1.43 -1.18
N ARG A 324 -17.00 1.89 -2.27
CA ARG A 324 -17.32 1.41 -3.61
C ARG A 324 -16.41 0.28 -4.07
N ASN A 325 -17.00 -0.65 -4.80
CA ASN A 325 -16.23 -1.66 -5.52
C ASN A 325 -15.61 -1.02 -6.78
N LEU A 326 -14.32 -1.21 -7.01
CA LEU A 326 -13.63 -0.64 -8.18
C LEU A 326 -14.23 -1.09 -9.51
N TYR A 327 -14.74 -2.32 -9.62
CA TYR A 327 -15.42 -2.77 -10.83
C TYR A 327 -16.75 -2.03 -11.08
N SER A 328 -17.41 -1.54 -10.05
CA SER A 328 -18.63 -0.74 -10.22
C SER A 328 -18.37 0.68 -10.69
N LEU A 329 -17.15 1.18 -10.49
CA LEU A 329 -16.70 2.50 -10.96
C LEU A 329 -16.08 2.44 -12.37
N ASN A 330 -15.71 1.25 -12.84
CA ASN A 330 -14.89 1.06 -14.04
C ASN A 330 -15.54 0.11 -15.03
N SER A 331 -16.45 0.61 -15.85
CA SER A 331 -17.18 -0.20 -16.85
C SER A 331 -16.27 -0.78 -17.94
N SER A 332 -15.08 -0.20 -18.17
CA SER A 332 -14.06 -0.69 -19.09
C SER A 332 -13.33 -1.95 -18.59
N TYR A 333 -13.40 -2.22 -17.30
CA TYR A 333 -12.89 -3.45 -16.68
C TYR A 333 -14.00 -4.47 -16.45
N ALA A 334 -13.65 -5.77 -16.41
CA ALA A 334 -14.57 -6.84 -16.08
C ALA A 334 -14.13 -7.55 -14.80
N SER A 335 -15.05 -7.68 -13.84
CA SER A 335 -14.80 -8.56 -12.68
C SER A 335 -14.59 -9.99 -13.17
N PRO A 336 -13.44 -10.61 -12.86
CA PRO A 336 -13.08 -11.92 -13.41
C PRO A 336 -13.80 -13.09 -12.74
N GLY A 337 -14.57 -12.84 -11.68
CA GLY A 337 -15.15 -13.93 -10.88
C GLY A 337 -14.06 -14.86 -10.35
N SER A 338 -14.18 -16.17 -10.64
CA SER A 338 -13.17 -17.18 -10.30
C SER A 338 -12.15 -17.43 -11.40
N LYS A 339 -12.27 -16.76 -12.57
CA LYS A 339 -11.45 -17.06 -13.75
C LYS A 339 -10.04 -16.51 -13.62
N ARG A 340 -9.06 -17.29 -14.08
CA ARG A 340 -7.72 -16.82 -14.44
C ARG A 340 -7.78 -16.22 -15.84
N THR A 341 -7.81 -14.90 -15.93
CA THR A 341 -7.97 -14.21 -17.22
C THR A 341 -6.63 -14.03 -17.92
N GLY A 342 -6.62 -14.31 -19.24
CA GLY A 342 -5.51 -13.96 -20.14
C GLY A 342 -5.45 -12.46 -20.44
N TYR A 343 -4.68 -12.09 -21.48
CA TYR A 343 -4.51 -10.69 -21.90
C TYR A 343 -5.38 -10.30 -23.10
N THR A 344 -6.28 -11.18 -23.53
CA THR A 344 -7.25 -10.91 -24.59
C THR A 344 -8.61 -10.56 -24.00
N GLY A 345 -9.39 -9.78 -24.75
CA GLY A 345 -10.73 -9.36 -24.33
C GLY A 345 -10.73 -8.33 -23.20
N LYS A 346 -11.88 -8.21 -22.54
CA LYS A 346 -12.07 -7.26 -21.44
C LYS A 346 -11.28 -7.71 -20.21
N GLN A 347 -10.37 -6.86 -19.77
CA GLN A 347 -9.42 -7.20 -18.72
C GLN A 347 -9.97 -6.99 -17.32
N PRO A 348 -9.51 -7.79 -16.32
CA PRO A 348 -9.69 -7.45 -14.92
C PRO A 348 -8.76 -6.33 -14.52
N ILE A 349 -9.01 -5.73 -13.35
CA ILE A 349 -8.02 -4.92 -12.66
C ILE A 349 -6.86 -5.84 -12.25
N ARG A 350 -5.62 -5.43 -12.52
CA ARG A 350 -4.40 -6.15 -12.16
C ARG A 350 -3.55 -5.32 -11.20
N ASN A 351 -2.69 -5.97 -10.44
CA ASN A 351 -1.72 -5.27 -9.59
C ASN A 351 -0.81 -4.32 -10.40
N GLY A 352 -0.51 -4.65 -11.65
CA GLY A 352 0.28 -3.81 -12.55
C GLY A 352 -0.45 -2.56 -13.08
N ASP A 353 -1.78 -2.45 -12.92
CA ASP A 353 -2.49 -1.21 -13.20
C ASP A 353 -2.05 -0.06 -12.27
N LEU A 354 -1.41 -0.40 -11.13
CA LEU A 354 -0.85 0.57 -10.18
C LEU A 354 0.05 1.61 -10.86
N ALA A 355 0.88 1.22 -11.82
CA ALA A 355 1.83 2.13 -12.46
C ALA A 355 1.12 3.33 -13.13
N ASN A 356 0.24 3.06 -14.07
CA ASN A 356 -0.50 4.11 -14.78
C ASN A 356 -1.55 4.79 -13.90
N PHE A 357 -2.15 4.08 -12.95
CA PHE A 357 -3.05 4.68 -11.97
C PHE A 357 -2.33 5.73 -11.13
N ALA A 358 -1.12 5.44 -10.64
CA ALA A 358 -0.33 6.38 -9.85
C ALA A 358 0.05 7.64 -10.64
N THR A 359 0.50 7.49 -11.89
CA THR A 359 0.85 8.64 -12.74
C THR A 359 -0.39 9.45 -13.13
N ASP A 360 -1.52 8.79 -13.44
CA ASP A 360 -2.79 9.46 -13.78
C ASP A 360 -3.34 10.30 -12.62
N VAL A 361 -3.26 9.79 -11.39
CA VAL A 361 -3.68 10.52 -10.18
C VAL A 361 -2.80 11.75 -9.91
N LEU A 362 -1.52 11.69 -10.27
CA LEU A 362 -0.56 12.78 -10.14
C LEU A 362 -0.61 13.77 -11.31
N ASP A 363 -1.55 13.59 -12.24
CA ASP A 363 -1.65 14.36 -13.48
C ASP A 363 -0.35 14.31 -14.31
N LEU A 364 0.29 13.15 -14.36
CA LEU A 364 1.53 12.89 -15.06
C LEU A 364 1.30 12.01 -16.30
N PRO A 365 2.23 12.04 -17.27
CA PRO A 365 2.19 11.13 -18.42
C PRO A 365 2.16 9.66 -18.00
N ARG A 366 1.58 8.82 -18.83
CA ARG A 366 1.63 7.37 -18.65
C ARG A 366 3.04 6.83 -18.72
N VAL A 367 3.30 5.76 -17.98
CA VAL A 367 4.59 5.08 -18.01
C VAL A 367 4.85 4.54 -19.43
N PRO A 368 5.94 4.96 -20.09
CA PRO A 368 6.26 4.53 -21.45
C PRO A 368 6.36 3.00 -21.57
N GLY A 369 5.65 2.43 -22.52
CA GLY A 369 5.61 0.98 -22.75
C GLY A 369 4.71 0.20 -21.78
N ALA A 370 4.01 0.86 -20.85
CA ALA A 370 3.03 0.21 -20.01
C ALA A 370 1.92 -0.44 -20.83
N GLN A 371 1.49 -1.62 -20.42
CA GLN A 371 0.47 -2.44 -21.10
C GLN A 371 -0.79 -2.60 -20.25
N PHE A 372 -0.63 -2.55 -18.92
CA PHE A 372 -1.74 -2.51 -17.97
C PHE A 372 -2.30 -1.08 -17.95
N ASP A 373 -3.61 -0.97 -17.86
CA ASP A 373 -4.33 0.31 -17.94
C ASP A 373 -3.94 1.21 -19.14
N LYS A 374 -3.54 0.60 -20.26
CA LYS A 374 -3.05 1.34 -21.43
C LYS A 374 -4.10 2.27 -22.02
N SER A 375 -5.36 1.85 -22.04
CA SER A 375 -6.46 2.58 -22.71
C SER A 375 -7.73 2.66 -21.84
N ARG A 376 -7.73 2.14 -20.63
CA ARG A 376 -8.94 1.97 -19.81
C ARG A 376 -9.16 3.06 -18.80
N LYS A 377 -8.11 3.70 -18.35
CA LYS A 377 -8.12 4.72 -17.30
C LYS A 377 -8.86 4.25 -16.05
N LEU A 378 -8.17 3.43 -15.23
CA LEU A 378 -8.69 3.01 -13.94
C LEU A 378 -9.01 4.25 -13.08
N THR A 379 -10.21 4.31 -12.52
CA THR A 379 -10.59 5.38 -11.60
C THR A 379 -11.05 4.83 -10.26
N ALA A 380 -10.78 5.57 -9.19
CA ALA A 380 -11.29 5.33 -7.85
C ALA A 380 -12.22 6.45 -7.38
N PHE A 381 -12.50 7.43 -8.25
CA PHE A 381 -13.26 8.63 -7.95
C PHE A 381 -14.70 8.54 -8.48
N ARG A 382 -15.60 9.45 -8.01
CA ARG A 382 -16.98 9.55 -8.48
C ARG A 382 -17.09 10.42 -9.73
#